data_bee8a2f1490778323f492f2ef89359f0
#
_entry.id   bee8a2f1490778323f492f2ef89359f0
#
_cell.length_a   1.000
_cell.length_b   1.000
_cell.length_c   1.000
_cell.angle_alpha   90.00
_cell.angle_beta   90.00
_cell.angle_gamma   90.00
#
_symmetry.space_group_name_H-M   'P 1'
#
loop_
_entity.id
_entity.type
_entity.pdbx_description
1 polymer ?
#
loop_
_entity_poly.entity_id
_entity_poly.type
_entity_poly.pdbx_seq_one_letter_code
_entity_poly.pdbx_strand_id
1 'polypeptide(L)'
;LPRFTPEEAIKLIDQADVTVLAAVPSMYVALIAALEENPSNARQLKGRIRYGISGGSPLPASAHSAFDALISCPIYEGYGLSETSPVVSFNQAQFGHVTGSVGRVLPGVQVQIRDDEGRSLPAGTHGQLWVSGENIMAGYWNNPQATDEVFDGTWFATGDIARLDNNGNIYIVDRIKDMVLRNGYSVYPREIEDVLQAHPQVRAVAVIGLDDALVGEEI
;
A
#
# COMPACT_ATOMS: atom_id res chain seq x y z
N LEU A 1 7.75 4.01 21.01
CA LEU A 1 6.66 4.77 21.63
C LEU A 1 5.56 3.80 22.05
N PRO A 2 5.10 3.83 23.33
CA PRO A 2 3.96 3.01 23.75
C PRO A 2 2.64 3.42 23.05
N ARG A 3 2.53 4.70 22.72
CA ARG A 3 1.47 5.29 21.91
C ARG A 3 2.10 6.33 20.99
N PHE A 4 1.71 6.33 19.73
CA PHE A 4 2.18 7.31 18.77
C PHE A 4 1.50 8.67 19.00
N THR A 5 2.31 9.73 19.11
CA THR A 5 1.91 11.12 18.89
C THR A 5 2.97 11.78 18.00
N PRO A 6 2.58 12.68 17.08
CA PRO A 6 3.54 13.34 16.18
C PRO A 6 4.62 14.11 16.95
N GLU A 7 4.26 14.80 18.00
CA GLU A 7 5.16 15.64 18.81
C GLU A 7 6.24 14.79 19.51
N GLU A 8 5.86 13.67 20.11
CA GLU A 8 6.80 12.75 20.73
C GLU A 8 7.68 12.06 19.68
N ALA A 9 7.12 11.71 18.53
CA ALA A 9 7.88 11.13 17.43
C ALA A 9 8.94 12.10 16.91
N ILE A 10 8.57 13.36 16.64
CA ILE A 10 9.50 14.42 16.21
C ILE A 10 10.62 14.62 17.24
N LYS A 11 10.26 14.68 18.53
CA LYS A 11 11.24 14.81 19.61
C LYS A 11 12.21 13.62 19.67
N LEU A 12 11.70 12.39 19.55
CA LEU A 12 12.53 11.19 19.58
C LEU A 12 13.42 11.07 18.34
N ILE A 13 12.92 11.43 17.17
CA ILE A 13 13.72 11.46 15.93
C ILE A 13 14.94 12.35 16.13
N ASP A 14 14.76 13.53 16.73
CA ASP A 14 15.83 14.46 17.01
C ASP A 14 16.80 13.95 18.09
N GLN A 15 16.26 13.49 19.23
CA GLN A 15 17.08 13.09 20.39
C GLN A 15 17.87 11.80 20.19
N ALA A 16 17.35 10.86 19.39
CA ALA A 16 17.97 9.57 19.16
C ALA A 16 18.72 9.47 17.82
N ASP A 17 18.90 10.59 17.11
CA ASP A 17 19.54 10.64 15.78
C ASP A 17 18.97 9.58 14.81
N VAL A 18 17.64 9.49 14.74
CA VAL A 18 16.96 8.51 13.88
C VAL A 18 17.26 8.79 12.42
N THR A 19 17.75 7.78 11.73
CA THR A 19 18.11 7.87 10.30
C THR A 19 17.19 7.08 9.38
N VAL A 20 16.34 6.23 9.92
CA VAL A 20 15.31 5.48 9.19
C VAL A 20 14.01 5.57 9.98
N LEU A 21 12.94 5.97 9.32
CA LEU A 21 11.60 6.07 9.91
C LEU A 21 10.68 5.00 9.32
N ALA A 22 10.34 3.97 10.10
CA ALA A 22 9.31 3.01 9.74
C ALA A 22 7.97 3.43 10.36
N ALA A 23 6.96 3.69 9.53
CA ALA A 23 5.65 4.15 9.97
C ALA A 23 4.55 3.70 9.00
N VAL A 24 3.30 3.73 9.45
CA VAL A 24 2.14 3.52 8.58
C VAL A 24 1.67 4.85 8.00
N PRO A 25 0.88 4.87 6.90
CA PRO A 25 0.44 6.09 6.23
C PRO A 25 -0.20 7.13 7.15
N SER A 26 -1.07 6.71 8.07
CA SER A 26 -1.72 7.62 9.04
C SER A 26 -0.72 8.34 9.95
N MET A 27 0.40 7.71 10.29
CA MET A 27 1.47 8.34 11.06
C MET A 27 2.22 9.38 10.23
N TYR A 28 2.48 9.13 8.94
CA TYR A 28 3.06 10.11 8.02
C TYR A 28 2.17 11.33 7.86
N VAL A 29 0.87 11.13 7.64
CA VAL A 29 -0.11 12.24 7.54
C VAL A 29 -0.12 13.09 8.82
N ALA A 30 -0.10 12.47 9.99
CA ALA A 30 -0.05 13.19 11.26
C ALA A 30 1.29 13.93 11.46
N LEU A 31 2.42 13.34 11.05
CA LEU A 31 3.72 14.01 11.10
C LEU A 31 3.78 15.21 10.15
N ILE A 32 3.24 15.10 8.93
CA ILE A 32 3.16 16.20 7.97
C ILE A 32 2.40 17.38 8.60
N ALA A 33 1.19 17.14 9.14
CA ALA A 33 0.40 18.18 9.79
C ALA A 33 1.17 18.88 10.92
N ALA A 34 1.81 18.13 11.81
CA ALA A 34 2.58 18.69 12.92
C ALA A 34 3.83 19.45 12.45
N LEU A 35 4.45 19.05 11.36
CA LEU A 35 5.62 19.75 10.77
C LEU A 35 5.21 21.02 10.03
N GLU A 36 4.04 21.06 9.40
CA GLU A 36 3.44 22.25 8.79
C GLU A 36 3.02 23.28 9.84
N GLU A 37 2.43 22.84 10.94
CA GLU A 37 2.08 23.70 12.08
C GLU A 37 3.32 24.29 12.76
N ASN A 38 4.43 23.56 12.78
CA ASN A 38 5.69 24.01 13.37
C ASN A 38 6.87 23.89 12.40
N PRO A 39 7.09 24.88 11.51
CA PRO A 39 8.17 24.86 10.54
C PRO A 39 9.60 24.83 11.13
N SER A 40 9.76 25.15 12.42
CA SER A 40 11.09 25.02 13.08
C SER A 40 11.47 23.54 13.23
N ASN A 41 10.51 22.67 13.54
CA ASN A 41 10.73 21.23 13.63
C ASN A 41 11.09 20.64 12.26
N ALA A 42 10.40 21.07 11.20
CA ALA A 42 10.71 20.64 9.84
C ALA A 42 12.15 21.00 9.45
N ARG A 43 12.57 22.25 9.72
CA ARG A 43 13.97 22.69 9.49
C ARG A 43 14.99 21.89 10.28
N GLN A 44 14.67 21.55 11.54
CA GLN A 44 15.54 20.76 12.42
C GLN A 44 15.73 19.32 11.91
N LEU A 45 14.67 18.69 11.38
CA LEU A 45 14.71 17.31 10.89
C LEU A 45 15.20 17.20 9.44
N LYS A 46 15.28 18.30 8.69
CA LYS A 46 15.62 18.30 7.27
C LYS A 46 16.98 17.64 7.00
N GLY A 47 16.97 16.58 6.18
CA GLY A 47 18.16 15.82 5.81
C GLY A 47 18.73 14.89 6.89
N ARG A 48 18.08 14.76 8.06
CA ARG A 48 18.52 13.83 9.12
C ARG A 48 18.06 12.41 8.86
N ILE A 49 16.78 12.25 8.43
CA ILE A 49 16.24 10.94 8.07
C ILE A 49 16.66 10.65 6.63
N ARG A 50 17.37 9.55 6.43
CA ARG A 50 17.84 9.13 5.11
C ARG A 50 16.70 8.65 4.22
N TYR A 51 15.75 7.92 4.81
CA TYR A 51 14.54 7.47 4.15
C TYR A 51 13.47 7.02 5.17
N GLY A 52 12.24 7.09 4.74
CA GLY A 52 11.09 6.50 5.41
C GLY A 52 10.72 5.15 4.80
N ILE A 53 10.01 4.32 5.57
CA ILE A 53 9.40 3.06 5.15
C ILE A 53 7.91 3.15 5.46
N SER A 54 7.07 2.91 4.47
CA SER A 54 5.61 2.84 4.63
C SER A 54 5.07 1.49 4.19
N GLY A 55 4.10 0.98 4.93
CA GLY A 55 3.40 -0.27 4.61
C GLY A 55 2.14 -0.44 5.44
N GLY A 56 1.38 -1.51 5.14
CA GLY A 56 0.14 -1.85 5.83
C GLY A 56 -1.12 -1.22 5.24
N SER A 57 -0.99 -0.11 4.52
CA SER A 57 -2.02 0.51 3.67
C SER A 57 -1.37 1.44 2.66
N PRO A 58 -2.10 1.90 1.63
CA PRO A 58 -1.55 2.83 0.64
C PRO A 58 -1.20 4.19 1.24
N LEU A 59 -0.06 4.74 0.82
CA LEU A 59 0.33 6.11 1.14
C LEU A 59 -0.15 7.05 0.02
N PRO A 60 -0.97 8.09 0.33
CA PRO A 60 -1.36 9.06 -0.68
C PRO A 60 -0.13 9.73 -1.33
N ALA A 61 -0.14 9.90 -2.66
CA ALA A 61 0.96 10.54 -3.38
C ALA A 61 1.23 11.98 -2.89
N SER A 62 0.17 12.68 -2.46
CA SER A 62 0.28 14.01 -1.84
C SER A 62 1.07 13.97 -0.54
N ALA A 63 0.84 12.97 0.31
CA ALA A 63 1.55 12.81 1.57
C ALA A 63 3.05 12.51 1.33
N HIS A 64 3.34 11.64 0.36
CA HIS A 64 4.71 11.37 -0.06
C HIS A 64 5.45 12.65 -0.47
N SER A 65 4.85 13.42 -1.38
CA SER A 65 5.44 14.68 -1.88
C SER A 65 5.59 15.74 -0.78
N ALA A 66 4.59 15.87 0.10
CA ALA A 66 4.62 16.82 1.21
C ALA A 66 5.74 16.48 2.22
N PHE A 67 5.88 15.21 2.59
CA PHE A 67 6.91 14.78 3.53
C PHE A 67 8.32 15.02 2.98
N ASP A 68 8.55 14.66 1.72
CA ASP A 68 9.85 14.92 1.07
C ASP A 68 10.15 16.41 0.95
N ALA A 69 9.19 17.24 0.59
CA ALA A 69 9.36 18.70 0.52
C ALA A 69 9.71 19.32 1.88
N LEU A 70 9.09 18.84 2.98
CA LEU A 70 9.30 19.36 4.33
C LEU A 70 10.67 19.00 4.88
N ILE A 71 11.10 17.75 4.77
CA ILE A 71 12.30 17.26 5.47
C ILE A 71 13.35 16.60 4.57
N SER A 72 13.14 16.58 3.25
CA SER A 72 14.03 15.94 2.26
C SER A 72 14.27 14.46 2.57
N CYS A 73 13.17 13.71 2.75
CA CYS A 73 13.19 12.31 3.11
C CYS A 73 12.28 11.51 2.16
N PRO A 74 12.85 10.71 1.25
CA PRO A 74 12.04 9.82 0.40
C PRO A 74 11.39 8.73 1.25
N ILE A 75 10.14 8.37 0.93
CA ILE A 75 9.43 7.26 1.57
C ILE A 75 9.39 6.10 0.58
N TYR A 76 9.85 4.92 1.00
CA TYR A 76 9.77 3.68 0.24
C TYR A 76 8.60 2.85 0.74
N GLU A 77 7.71 2.51 -0.17
CA GLU A 77 6.55 1.68 0.13
C GLU A 77 6.86 0.20 -0.08
N GLY A 78 6.27 -0.63 0.77
CA GLY A 78 6.28 -2.08 0.65
C GLY A 78 4.88 -2.66 0.78
N TYR A 79 4.70 -3.85 0.21
CA TYR A 79 3.46 -4.60 0.26
C TYR A 79 3.70 -5.99 0.83
N GLY A 80 2.70 -6.43 1.59
CA GLY A 80 2.62 -7.77 2.12
C GLY A 80 1.46 -7.95 3.09
N LEU A 81 1.28 -9.18 3.54
CA LEU A 81 0.22 -9.62 4.41
C LEU A 81 0.82 -10.48 5.52
N SER A 82 0.04 -10.74 6.58
CA SER A 82 0.44 -11.72 7.62
C SER A 82 0.71 -13.09 7.01
N GLU A 83 -0.07 -13.46 6.00
CA GLU A 83 0.03 -14.71 5.23
C GLU A 83 1.32 -14.80 4.40
N THR A 84 2.04 -13.71 4.22
CA THR A 84 3.28 -13.66 3.42
C THR A 84 4.53 -13.34 4.27
N SER A 85 4.49 -13.39 5.59
CA SER A 85 5.53 -13.34 6.62
C SER A 85 6.56 -12.19 6.56
N PRO A 86 6.23 -10.92 6.52
CA PRO A 86 5.02 -10.31 5.99
C PRO A 86 5.21 -9.74 4.57
N VAL A 87 6.45 -9.64 4.01
CA VAL A 87 6.77 -8.79 2.86
C VAL A 87 6.85 -9.58 1.55
N VAL A 88 6.13 -9.11 0.55
CA VAL A 88 6.14 -9.61 -0.84
C VAL A 88 7.03 -8.75 -1.73
N SER A 89 6.84 -7.43 -1.65
CA SER A 89 7.54 -6.46 -2.49
C SER A 89 7.96 -5.22 -1.72
N PHE A 90 8.94 -4.51 -2.24
CA PHE A 90 9.43 -3.28 -1.65
C PHE A 90 10.05 -2.37 -2.71
N ASN A 91 9.82 -1.04 -2.59
CA ASN A 91 10.56 -0.07 -3.35
C ASN A 91 12.03 -0.06 -2.90
N GLN A 92 12.93 -0.27 -3.83
CA GLN A 92 14.35 -0.39 -3.56
C GLN A 92 15.11 0.80 -4.16
N ALA A 93 15.91 1.48 -3.34
CA ALA A 93 16.66 2.68 -3.74
C ALA A 93 17.50 2.50 -5.01
N GLN A 94 18.03 1.29 -5.24
CA GLN A 94 18.84 0.96 -6.44
C GLN A 94 18.04 0.97 -7.75
N PHE A 95 16.71 0.83 -7.70
CA PHE A 95 15.83 0.89 -8.87
C PHE A 95 15.08 2.22 -8.98
N GLY A 96 15.35 3.15 -8.05
CA GLY A 96 14.62 4.40 -7.90
C GLY A 96 13.29 4.21 -7.15
N HIS A 97 12.72 5.32 -6.72
CA HIS A 97 11.38 5.35 -6.16
C HIS A 97 10.34 5.53 -7.29
N VAL A 98 9.36 4.65 -7.32
CA VAL A 98 8.24 4.72 -8.28
C VAL A 98 6.98 5.03 -7.50
N THR A 99 6.52 6.25 -7.58
CA THR A 99 5.31 6.73 -6.86
C THR A 99 4.09 5.90 -7.21
N GLY A 100 3.32 5.53 -6.19
CA GLY A 100 2.11 4.71 -6.32
C GLY A 100 2.39 3.22 -6.52
N SER A 101 3.67 2.81 -6.65
CA SER A 101 4.08 1.41 -6.69
C SER A 101 4.52 0.94 -5.31
N VAL A 102 4.22 -0.30 -4.97
CA VAL A 102 4.76 -1.00 -3.80
C VAL A 102 6.09 -1.71 -4.09
N GLY A 103 6.73 -1.32 -5.19
CA GLY A 103 8.05 -1.80 -5.61
C GLY A 103 8.03 -3.15 -6.32
N ARG A 104 9.20 -3.79 -6.33
CA ARG A 104 9.42 -5.09 -6.96
C ARG A 104 9.45 -6.20 -5.93
N VAL A 105 9.20 -7.42 -6.39
CA VAL A 105 9.26 -8.62 -5.54
C VAL A 105 10.61 -8.75 -4.85
N LEU A 106 10.60 -9.27 -3.64
CA LEU A 106 11.82 -9.63 -2.91
C LEU A 106 12.45 -10.91 -3.49
N PRO A 107 13.77 -11.10 -3.33
CA PRO A 107 14.42 -12.35 -3.71
C PRO A 107 13.75 -13.57 -3.09
N GLY A 108 13.49 -14.60 -3.90
CA GLY A 108 12.82 -15.84 -3.47
C GLY A 108 11.28 -15.77 -3.51
N VAL A 109 10.70 -14.61 -3.81
CA VAL A 109 9.26 -14.44 -4.00
C VAL A 109 8.93 -14.37 -5.49
N GLN A 110 7.83 -14.98 -5.88
CA GLN A 110 7.26 -14.91 -7.23
C GLN A 110 5.84 -14.35 -7.16
N VAL A 111 5.43 -13.62 -8.19
CA VAL A 111 4.07 -13.07 -8.30
C VAL A 111 3.51 -13.34 -9.68
N GLN A 112 2.19 -13.47 -9.73
CA GLN A 112 1.40 -13.51 -10.97
C GLN A 112 0.17 -12.63 -10.79
N ILE A 113 -0.26 -12.01 -11.88
CA ILE A 113 -1.59 -11.41 -11.96
C ILE A 113 -2.45 -12.40 -12.72
N ARG A 114 -3.58 -12.81 -12.14
CA ARG A 114 -4.48 -13.79 -12.75
C ARG A 114 -5.90 -13.23 -12.92
N ASP A 115 -6.59 -13.72 -13.94
CA ASP A 115 -8.02 -13.47 -14.13
C ASP A 115 -8.86 -14.43 -13.26
N ASP A 116 -10.20 -14.30 -13.38
CA ASP A 116 -11.16 -15.12 -12.61
C ASP A 116 -11.14 -16.60 -13.02
N GLU A 117 -10.59 -16.94 -14.21
CA GLU A 117 -10.38 -18.32 -14.65
C GLU A 117 -8.99 -18.86 -14.25
N GLY A 118 -8.21 -18.10 -13.48
CA GLY A 118 -6.88 -18.50 -12.98
C GLY A 118 -5.76 -18.38 -14.02
N ARG A 119 -6.00 -17.78 -15.18
CA ARG A 119 -4.99 -17.60 -16.24
C ARG A 119 -4.12 -16.39 -15.95
N SER A 120 -2.82 -16.54 -16.15
CA SER A 120 -1.87 -15.43 -15.96
C SER A 120 -2.09 -14.34 -17.01
N LEU A 121 -2.11 -13.09 -16.56
CA LEU A 121 -2.34 -11.90 -17.37
C LEU A 121 -1.03 -11.18 -17.70
N PRO A 122 -0.94 -10.51 -18.86
CA PRO A 122 0.23 -9.73 -19.25
C PRO A 122 0.39 -8.46 -18.39
N ALA A 123 1.61 -7.90 -18.41
CA ALA A 123 1.90 -6.62 -17.76
C ALA A 123 0.94 -5.52 -18.24
N GLY A 124 0.55 -4.65 -17.31
CA GLY A 124 -0.39 -3.55 -17.52
C GLY A 124 -1.86 -3.93 -17.31
N THR A 125 -2.19 -5.23 -17.20
CA THR A 125 -3.58 -5.70 -16.99
C THR A 125 -3.87 -5.84 -15.48
N HIS A 126 -5.07 -5.48 -15.09
CA HIS A 126 -5.57 -5.65 -13.72
C HIS A 126 -6.07 -7.08 -13.53
N GLY A 127 -5.81 -7.66 -12.38
CA GLY A 127 -6.29 -8.96 -11.96
C GLY A 127 -5.87 -9.27 -10.53
N GLN A 128 -6.26 -10.43 -10.03
CA GLN A 128 -5.88 -10.83 -8.68
C GLN A 128 -4.39 -11.11 -8.59
N LEU A 129 -3.77 -10.56 -7.54
CA LEU A 129 -2.37 -10.84 -7.21
C LEU A 129 -2.25 -12.21 -6.54
N TRP A 130 -1.43 -13.08 -7.12
CA TRP A 130 -1.04 -14.37 -6.58
C TRP A 130 0.45 -14.36 -6.24
N VAL A 131 0.79 -14.95 -5.12
CA VAL A 131 2.16 -14.96 -4.59
C VAL A 131 2.61 -16.38 -4.30
N SER A 132 3.87 -16.70 -4.61
CA SER A 132 4.53 -17.96 -4.25
C SER A 132 5.93 -17.69 -3.73
N GLY A 133 6.37 -18.45 -2.71
CA GLY A 133 7.69 -18.30 -2.10
C GLY A 133 7.76 -18.97 -0.73
N GLU A 134 8.97 -19.04 -0.19
CA GLU A 134 9.20 -19.62 1.15
C GLU A 134 8.61 -18.80 2.29
N ASN A 135 8.23 -17.55 2.02
CA ASN A 135 7.60 -16.64 2.96
C ASN A 135 6.08 -16.86 3.11
N ILE A 136 5.47 -17.73 2.30
CA ILE A 136 4.03 -17.97 2.36
C ILE A 136 3.69 -18.88 3.55
N MET A 137 2.62 -18.55 4.26
CA MET A 137 2.11 -19.34 5.39
C MET A 137 1.82 -20.80 4.99
N ALA A 138 1.89 -21.71 5.95
CA ALA A 138 1.47 -23.10 5.74
C ALA A 138 -0.08 -23.26 5.66
N GLY A 139 -0.83 -22.29 6.14
CA GLY A 139 -2.29 -22.27 6.14
C GLY A 139 -2.88 -21.59 7.37
N TYR A 140 -4.20 -21.48 7.41
CA TYR A 140 -4.95 -20.93 8.53
C TYR A 140 -5.10 -21.94 9.66
N TRP A 141 -4.86 -21.50 10.88
CA TRP A 141 -4.91 -22.35 12.07
C TRP A 141 -6.32 -22.96 12.26
N ASN A 142 -6.39 -24.28 12.36
CA ASN A 142 -7.64 -25.05 12.52
C ASN A 142 -8.73 -24.73 11.48
N ASN A 143 -8.36 -24.25 10.29
CA ASN A 143 -9.31 -23.94 9.22
C ASN A 143 -8.77 -24.42 7.86
N PRO A 144 -8.79 -25.74 7.60
CA PRO A 144 -8.34 -26.30 6.33
C PRO A 144 -9.17 -25.82 5.15
N GLN A 145 -10.48 -25.64 5.31
CA GLN A 145 -11.35 -25.17 4.24
C GLN A 145 -10.93 -23.78 3.76
N ALA A 146 -10.77 -22.80 4.65
CA ALA A 146 -10.30 -21.47 4.27
C ALA A 146 -8.86 -21.50 3.69
N THR A 147 -8.05 -22.49 4.08
CA THR A 147 -6.71 -22.68 3.49
C THR A 147 -6.85 -23.16 2.05
N ASP A 148 -7.68 -24.18 1.80
CA ASP A 148 -7.87 -24.73 0.44
C ASP A 148 -8.46 -23.68 -0.53
N GLU A 149 -9.31 -22.77 -0.03
CA GLU A 149 -9.92 -21.71 -0.83
C GLU A 149 -8.92 -20.66 -1.36
N VAL A 150 -7.78 -20.50 -0.70
CA VAL A 150 -6.78 -19.46 -1.06
C VAL A 150 -5.51 -20.00 -1.69
N PHE A 151 -5.40 -21.34 -1.86
CA PHE A 151 -4.23 -21.95 -2.47
C PHE A 151 -4.55 -22.65 -3.79
N ASP A 152 -3.69 -22.45 -4.79
CA ASP A 152 -3.58 -23.23 -6.01
C ASP A 152 -2.13 -23.77 -6.10
N GLY A 153 -1.94 -24.99 -5.65
CA GLY A 153 -0.61 -25.59 -5.49
C GLY A 153 0.24 -24.78 -4.51
N THR A 154 1.31 -24.16 -5.00
CA THR A 154 2.21 -23.30 -4.20
C THR A 154 1.84 -21.81 -4.27
N TRP A 155 0.78 -21.47 -4.99
CA TRP A 155 0.36 -20.10 -5.18
C TRP A 155 -0.74 -19.73 -4.17
N PHE A 156 -0.54 -18.61 -3.50
CA PHE A 156 -1.46 -18.02 -2.55
C PHE A 156 -2.21 -16.84 -3.19
N ALA A 157 -3.53 -16.87 -3.16
CA ALA A 157 -4.41 -15.80 -3.60
C ALA A 157 -4.51 -14.71 -2.53
N THR A 158 -4.01 -13.52 -2.81
CA THR A 158 -3.97 -12.44 -1.80
C THR A 158 -5.33 -11.79 -1.53
N GLY A 159 -6.27 -11.89 -2.48
CA GLY A 159 -7.52 -11.14 -2.47
C GLY A 159 -7.35 -9.67 -2.85
N ASP A 160 -6.16 -9.26 -3.25
CA ASP A 160 -5.88 -7.89 -3.74
C ASP A 160 -5.84 -7.88 -5.27
N ILE A 161 -6.45 -6.86 -5.88
CA ILE A 161 -6.32 -6.57 -7.31
C ILE A 161 -5.06 -5.75 -7.52
N ALA A 162 -4.26 -6.16 -8.48
CA ALA A 162 -3.01 -5.49 -8.79
C ALA A 162 -2.71 -5.52 -10.30
N ARG A 163 -1.70 -4.78 -10.70
CA ARG A 163 -1.06 -4.88 -12.01
C ARG A 163 0.46 -4.82 -11.88
N LEU A 164 1.14 -5.41 -12.83
CA LEU A 164 2.59 -5.27 -13.00
C LEU A 164 2.87 -4.30 -14.14
N ASP A 165 3.89 -3.46 -14.01
CA ASP A 165 4.45 -2.76 -15.17
C ASP A 165 5.52 -3.61 -15.88
N ASN A 166 6.01 -3.11 -17.03
CA ASN A 166 7.05 -3.80 -17.80
C ASN A 166 8.41 -3.86 -17.09
N ASN A 167 8.59 -3.12 -16.00
CA ASN A 167 9.80 -3.11 -15.19
C ASN A 167 9.67 -4.03 -13.97
N GLY A 168 8.52 -4.69 -13.77
CA GLY A 168 8.22 -5.56 -12.64
C GLY A 168 7.82 -4.82 -11.36
N ASN A 169 7.45 -3.54 -11.45
CA ASN A 169 6.87 -2.84 -10.31
C ASN A 169 5.40 -3.24 -10.15
N ILE A 170 5.01 -3.47 -8.90
CA ILE A 170 3.65 -3.86 -8.52
C ILE A 170 2.87 -2.62 -8.11
N TYR A 171 1.64 -2.51 -8.60
CA TYR A 171 0.67 -1.49 -8.22
C TYR A 171 -0.56 -2.19 -7.65
N ILE A 172 -0.83 -1.97 -6.38
CA ILE A 172 -2.07 -2.44 -5.74
C ILE A 172 -3.18 -1.48 -6.11
N VAL A 173 -4.22 -2.00 -6.75
CA VAL A 173 -5.37 -1.21 -7.23
C VAL A 173 -6.44 -1.15 -6.16
N ASP A 174 -6.92 -2.34 -5.71
CA ASP A 174 -7.97 -2.42 -4.69
C ASP A 174 -8.01 -3.83 -4.08
N ARG A 175 -9.01 -4.09 -3.23
CA ARG A 175 -9.35 -5.43 -2.76
C ARG A 175 -10.55 -5.99 -3.50
N ILE A 176 -10.52 -7.28 -3.80
CA ILE A 176 -11.66 -7.97 -4.47
C ILE A 176 -12.95 -7.75 -3.68
N LYS A 177 -12.91 -7.85 -2.36
CA LYS A 177 -14.08 -7.69 -1.49
C LYS A 177 -14.65 -6.26 -1.41
N ASP A 178 -13.85 -5.26 -1.77
CA ASP A 178 -14.21 -3.85 -1.72
C ASP A 178 -14.61 -3.32 -3.12
N MET A 179 -14.40 -4.13 -4.17
CA MET A 179 -14.76 -3.81 -5.56
C MET A 179 -16.28 -3.72 -5.71
N VAL A 180 -16.75 -2.67 -6.38
CA VAL A 180 -18.16 -2.42 -6.68
C VAL A 180 -18.50 -2.97 -8.06
N LEU A 181 -19.55 -3.79 -8.16
CA LEU A 181 -20.00 -4.38 -9.42
C LEU A 181 -21.22 -3.62 -9.97
N ARG A 182 -20.97 -2.62 -10.81
CA ARG A 182 -22.01 -1.80 -11.41
C ARG A 182 -22.26 -2.19 -12.88
N ASN A 183 -23.46 -2.66 -13.19
CA ASN A 183 -23.82 -3.15 -14.53
C ASN A 183 -22.85 -4.20 -15.10
N GLY A 184 -22.25 -5.03 -14.24
CA GLY A 184 -21.24 -6.02 -14.63
C GLY A 184 -19.83 -5.43 -14.88
N TYR A 185 -19.63 -4.13 -14.65
CA TYR A 185 -18.32 -3.51 -14.68
C TYR A 185 -17.72 -3.46 -13.28
N SER A 186 -16.45 -3.85 -13.18
CA SER A 186 -15.67 -3.70 -11.95
C SER A 186 -15.27 -2.25 -11.77
N VAL A 187 -15.76 -1.63 -10.70
CA VAL A 187 -15.35 -0.29 -10.29
C VAL A 187 -14.49 -0.43 -9.04
N TYR A 188 -13.34 0.18 -9.07
CA TYR A 188 -12.39 0.16 -7.96
C TYR A 188 -12.55 1.43 -7.12
N PRO A 189 -13.14 1.35 -5.91
CA PRO A 189 -13.37 2.48 -5.02
C PRO A 189 -12.16 3.38 -4.85
N ARG A 190 -11.00 2.79 -4.70
CA ARG A 190 -9.75 3.51 -4.48
C ARG A 190 -9.36 4.44 -5.64
N GLU A 191 -9.62 4.06 -6.90
CA GLU A 191 -9.33 4.94 -8.04
C GLU A 191 -10.14 6.24 -7.97
N ILE A 192 -11.39 6.15 -7.50
CA ILE A 192 -12.27 7.30 -7.30
C ILE A 192 -11.80 8.11 -6.08
N GLU A 193 -11.45 7.42 -4.98
CA GLU A 193 -10.94 8.04 -3.77
C GLU A 193 -9.67 8.84 -4.03
N ASP A 194 -8.72 8.30 -4.79
CA ASP A 194 -7.46 8.96 -5.14
C ASP A 194 -7.72 10.26 -5.92
N VAL A 195 -8.67 10.26 -6.85
CA VAL A 195 -9.06 11.46 -7.62
C VAL A 195 -9.71 12.50 -6.71
N LEU A 196 -10.64 12.09 -5.87
CA LEU A 196 -11.34 13.00 -4.96
C LEU A 196 -10.40 13.56 -3.87
N GLN A 197 -9.52 12.72 -3.32
CA GLN A 197 -8.52 13.09 -2.32
C GLN A 197 -7.51 14.13 -2.84
N ALA A 198 -7.27 14.17 -4.15
CA ALA A 198 -6.40 15.18 -4.76
C ALA A 198 -6.99 16.59 -4.72
N HIS A 199 -8.30 16.75 -4.44
CA HIS A 199 -8.93 18.06 -4.35
C HIS A 199 -8.56 18.76 -3.04
N PRO A 200 -8.09 20.03 -3.04
CA PRO A 200 -7.53 20.70 -1.86
C PRO A 200 -8.53 20.91 -0.71
N GLN A 201 -9.84 20.84 -0.97
CA GLN A 201 -10.89 20.97 0.04
C GLN A 201 -11.36 19.61 0.61
N VAL A 202 -10.89 18.49 0.07
CA VAL A 202 -11.23 17.16 0.55
C VAL A 202 -10.20 16.72 1.59
N ARG A 203 -10.67 16.55 2.83
CA ARG A 203 -9.83 16.09 3.94
C ARG A 203 -9.73 14.56 3.99
N ALA A 204 -10.84 13.89 3.73
CA ALA A 204 -10.94 12.44 3.71
C ALA A 204 -12.09 12.04 2.80
N VAL A 205 -11.98 10.89 2.16
CA VAL A 205 -13.00 10.31 1.27
C VAL A 205 -13.06 8.80 1.51
N ALA A 206 -14.22 8.23 1.36
CA ALA A 206 -14.44 6.80 1.26
C ALA A 206 -15.53 6.57 0.21
N VAL A 207 -15.30 5.61 -0.67
CA VAL A 207 -16.24 5.17 -1.70
C VAL A 207 -16.71 3.77 -1.34
N ILE A 208 -18.01 3.56 -1.37
CA ILE A 208 -18.63 2.26 -1.04
C ILE A 208 -19.69 1.91 -2.08
N GLY A 209 -19.86 0.62 -2.36
CA GLY A 209 -20.99 0.11 -3.12
C GLY A 209 -22.24 0.03 -2.25
N LEU A 210 -23.37 0.38 -2.83
CA LEU A 210 -24.70 0.17 -2.24
C LEU A 210 -25.50 -0.72 -3.15
N ASP A 211 -26.15 -1.74 -2.59
CA ASP A 211 -27.01 -2.65 -3.36
C ASP A 211 -28.09 -1.87 -4.12
N ASP A 212 -28.19 -2.09 -5.43
CA ASP A 212 -29.20 -1.52 -6.31
C ASP A 212 -29.83 -2.59 -7.20
N ALA A 213 -31.17 -2.61 -7.24
CA ALA A 213 -31.93 -3.65 -7.94
C ALA A 213 -31.81 -3.58 -9.50
N LEU A 214 -31.38 -2.46 -10.07
CA LEU A 214 -31.29 -2.25 -11.52
C LEU A 214 -29.87 -2.45 -12.03
N VAL A 215 -28.89 -1.99 -11.29
CA VAL A 215 -27.48 -1.94 -11.74
C VAL A 215 -26.56 -2.90 -10.97
N GLY A 216 -27.09 -3.63 -10.00
CA GLY A 216 -26.35 -4.50 -9.09
C GLY A 216 -25.86 -3.72 -7.86
N GLU A 217 -24.91 -2.83 -8.05
CA GLU A 217 -24.47 -1.89 -7.03
C GLU A 217 -24.39 -0.46 -7.62
N GLU A 218 -24.66 0.53 -6.78
CA GLU A 218 -24.46 1.96 -7.07
C GLU A 218 -23.32 2.49 -6.19
N ILE A 219 -22.61 3.54 -6.65
CA ILE A 219 -21.43 4.12 -5.98
C ILE A 219 -21.84 5.34 -5.16
#